data_742831920272b148922c342ecb55875d
#
_entry.id   742831920272b148922c342ecb55875d
#
_cell.length_a   1.000
_cell.length_b   1.000
_cell.length_c   1.000
_cell.angle_alpha   90.00
_cell.angle_beta   90.00
_cell.angle_gamma   90.00
#
_symmetry.space_group_name_H-M   'P 1'
#
loop_
_entity.id
_entity.type
_entity.pdbx_description
1 polymer ?
#
loop_
_entity_poly.entity_id
_entity_poly.type
_entity_poly.pdbx_seq_one_letter_code
_entity_poly.pdbx_strand_id
1 'polypeptide(L)'
;CKRKSVPIRNVGLYIPGGTSPLFSTVLMLGIPALIAGCKKITIASPTNKMGKINPAVLYAARSLGIHSVLKLGGAQAIAALAYGSETIPKVDKIFGPGNQYVTTAKQLLSKEVSIDMPAGPSEVMVIADEESKASFVAADLISQAEHGNDSQVVLVTKSQMVADAVILEIKEQLVQLPRKDMACLLYTSDAADDCRC
;
A
#
# COMPACT_ATOMS: atom_id res chain seq x y z
N CYS A 1 -23.69 1.89 -31.84
CA CYS A 1 -23.39 2.11 -30.44
C CYS A 1 -22.18 3.01 -30.28
N LYS A 2 -22.26 4.03 -29.43
CA LYS A 2 -21.11 4.89 -29.07
C LYS A 2 -20.77 4.62 -27.59
N ARG A 3 -19.52 4.35 -27.29
CA ARG A 3 -18.99 4.32 -25.90
C ARG A 3 -18.53 5.74 -25.53
N LYS A 4 -19.03 6.25 -24.43
CA LYS A 4 -18.61 7.55 -23.88
C LYS A 4 -18.00 7.33 -22.51
N SER A 5 -16.76 7.74 -22.31
CA SER A 5 -16.12 7.79 -21.01
C SER A 5 -16.43 9.12 -20.34
N VAL A 6 -16.81 9.07 -19.07
CA VAL A 6 -17.06 10.27 -18.24
C VAL A 6 -16.28 10.15 -16.93
N PRO A 7 -15.72 11.24 -16.40
CA PRO A 7 -15.01 11.21 -15.14
C PRO A 7 -15.97 10.97 -13.96
N ILE A 8 -15.49 10.31 -12.92
CA ILE A 8 -16.15 10.25 -11.63
C ILE A 8 -16.11 11.65 -11.02
N ARG A 9 -17.24 12.14 -10.51
CA ARG A 9 -17.35 13.53 -10.09
C ARG A 9 -16.59 13.81 -8.80
N ASN A 10 -16.83 12.99 -7.77
CA ASN A 10 -16.25 13.16 -6.45
C ASN A 10 -15.49 11.89 -6.08
N VAL A 11 -14.21 12.00 -5.83
CA VAL A 11 -13.37 10.85 -5.46
C VAL A 11 -12.73 11.06 -4.10
N GLY A 12 -12.72 10.00 -3.30
CA GLY A 12 -11.99 9.92 -2.06
C GLY A 12 -10.68 9.13 -2.28
N LEU A 13 -9.56 9.70 -1.91
CA LEU A 13 -8.25 9.05 -1.98
C LEU A 13 -7.78 8.75 -0.56
N TYR A 14 -7.71 7.47 -0.22
CA TYR A 14 -7.17 7.06 1.07
C TYR A 14 -5.65 6.89 0.95
N ILE A 15 -4.92 7.65 1.75
CA ILE A 15 -3.46 7.62 1.78
C ILE A 15 -3.04 7.00 3.09
N PRO A 16 -2.43 5.81 3.08
CA PRO A 16 -1.91 5.20 4.30
C PRO A 16 -0.91 6.11 4.99
N GLY A 17 -1.00 6.14 6.30
CA GLY A 17 -0.04 6.82 7.15
C GLY A 17 0.32 5.86 8.28
N GLY A 18 1.27 6.21 9.11
CA GLY A 18 1.72 5.40 10.22
C GLY A 18 3.23 5.37 10.26
N THR A 19 3.82 4.19 10.22
CA THR A 19 5.28 4.02 10.32
C THR A 19 6.06 4.52 9.10
N SER A 20 5.42 4.62 7.94
CA SER A 20 6.06 5.13 6.72
C SER A 20 5.10 6.08 5.97
N PRO A 21 5.51 7.31 5.65
CA PRO A 21 4.69 8.23 4.88
C PRO A 21 4.72 7.85 3.42
N LEU A 22 3.59 7.34 2.91
CA LEU A 22 3.45 6.95 1.51
C LEU A 22 3.01 8.15 0.65
N PHE A 23 3.85 9.19 0.56
CA PHE A 23 3.57 10.37 -0.27
C PHE A 23 3.47 10.04 -1.76
N SER A 24 4.17 9.00 -2.21
CA SER A 24 4.07 8.49 -3.59
C SER A 24 2.64 8.05 -3.93
N THR A 25 1.90 7.49 -2.96
CA THR A 25 0.49 7.11 -3.15
C THR A 25 -0.38 8.33 -3.49
N VAL A 26 -0.07 9.51 -2.96
CA VAL A 26 -0.76 10.75 -3.35
C VAL A 26 -0.60 11.04 -4.84
N LEU A 27 0.62 10.89 -5.35
CA LEU A 27 0.92 11.10 -6.77
C LEU A 27 0.27 10.01 -7.64
N MET A 28 0.40 8.75 -7.23
CA MET A 28 -0.12 7.59 -7.96
C MET A 28 -1.65 7.60 -8.08
N LEU A 29 -2.37 8.16 -7.12
CA LEU A 29 -3.82 8.26 -7.15
C LEU A 29 -4.31 9.63 -7.65
N GLY A 30 -3.63 10.70 -7.24
CA GLY A 30 -4.05 12.06 -7.56
C GLY A 30 -3.85 12.43 -9.02
N ILE A 31 -2.72 12.04 -9.62
CA ILE A 31 -2.43 12.34 -11.03
C ILE A 31 -3.47 11.69 -11.96
N PRO A 32 -3.76 10.38 -11.86
CA PRO A 32 -4.81 9.77 -12.67
C PRO A 32 -6.19 10.40 -12.45
N ALA A 33 -6.53 10.76 -11.20
CA ALA A 33 -7.80 11.41 -10.92
C ALA A 33 -7.93 12.77 -11.59
N LEU A 34 -6.85 13.57 -11.60
CA LEU A 34 -6.79 14.86 -12.30
C LEU A 34 -6.88 14.69 -13.82
N ILE A 35 -6.09 13.77 -14.39
CA ILE A 35 -6.10 13.49 -15.84
C ILE A 35 -7.48 12.98 -16.29
N ALA A 36 -8.12 12.14 -15.47
CA ALA A 36 -9.48 11.68 -15.74
C ALA A 36 -10.54 12.79 -15.68
N GLY A 37 -10.21 13.95 -15.13
CA GLY A 37 -11.13 15.09 -15.01
C GLY A 37 -12.07 15.01 -13.82
N CYS A 38 -11.70 14.34 -12.74
CA CYS A 38 -12.46 14.33 -11.49
C CYS A 38 -12.58 15.74 -10.93
N LYS A 39 -13.81 16.17 -10.60
CA LYS A 39 -14.04 17.58 -10.21
C LYS A 39 -13.69 17.86 -8.76
N LYS A 40 -13.94 16.90 -7.88
CA LYS A 40 -13.65 17.01 -6.45
C LYS A 40 -12.82 15.80 -6.02
N ILE A 41 -11.64 16.08 -5.49
CA ILE A 41 -10.71 15.09 -4.98
C ILE A 41 -10.52 15.39 -3.49
N THR A 42 -10.86 14.43 -2.64
CA THR A 42 -10.70 14.52 -1.20
C THR A 42 -9.72 13.47 -0.74
N ILE A 43 -8.63 13.88 -0.12
CA ILE A 43 -7.65 12.98 0.49
C ILE A 43 -8.04 12.73 1.94
N ALA A 44 -7.97 11.46 2.39
CA ALA A 44 -8.02 11.11 3.79
C ALA A 44 -6.71 10.40 4.18
N SER A 45 -6.05 10.88 5.23
CA SER A 45 -4.81 10.31 5.72
C SER A 45 -4.75 10.37 7.24
N PRO A 46 -4.32 9.28 7.91
CA PRO A 46 -4.15 9.29 9.35
C PRO A 46 -3.08 10.28 9.78
N THR A 47 -3.23 10.79 10.99
CA THR A 47 -2.26 11.69 11.62
C THR A 47 -1.23 10.90 12.45
N ASN A 48 -0.12 11.52 12.73
CA ASN A 48 0.82 11.06 13.76
C ASN A 48 0.24 11.29 15.16
N LYS A 49 0.99 10.87 16.19
CA LYS A 49 0.60 11.04 17.63
C LYS A 49 0.35 12.51 18.04
N MET A 50 0.89 13.48 17.29
CA MET A 50 0.70 14.92 17.51
C MET A 50 -0.48 15.50 16.71
N GLY A 51 -1.31 14.67 16.07
CA GLY A 51 -2.44 15.13 15.25
C GLY A 51 -2.04 15.80 13.92
N LYS A 52 -0.81 15.58 13.44
CA LYS A 52 -0.30 16.19 12.21
C LYS A 52 -0.18 15.13 11.10
N ILE A 53 -0.58 15.51 9.88
CA ILE A 53 -0.28 14.73 8.66
C ILE A 53 1.18 14.96 8.29
N ASN A 54 1.82 13.96 7.71
CA ASN A 54 3.21 14.08 7.26
C ASN A 54 3.35 15.20 6.22
N PRO A 55 4.34 16.11 6.38
CA PRO A 55 4.53 17.24 5.46
C PRO A 55 4.72 16.82 4.00
N ALA A 56 5.36 15.68 3.72
CA ALA A 56 5.54 15.21 2.35
C ALA A 56 4.19 14.87 1.67
N VAL A 57 3.23 14.29 2.41
CA VAL A 57 1.87 14.03 1.92
C VAL A 57 1.16 15.34 1.60
N LEU A 58 1.27 16.35 2.47
CA LEU A 58 0.68 17.66 2.25
C LEU A 58 1.31 18.40 1.07
N TYR A 59 2.64 18.30 0.95
CA TYR A 59 3.38 18.88 -0.17
C TYR A 59 2.95 18.26 -1.49
N ALA A 60 2.89 16.93 -1.58
CA ALA A 60 2.44 16.22 -2.77
C ALA A 60 1.00 16.59 -3.14
N ALA A 61 0.08 16.64 -2.17
CA ALA A 61 -1.30 17.06 -2.41
C ALA A 61 -1.37 18.50 -2.96
N ARG A 62 -0.63 19.42 -2.34
CA ARG A 62 -0.57 20.82 -2.78
C ARG A 62 0.01 20.97 -4.18
N SER A 63 1.05 20.23 -4.51
CA SER A 63 1.68 20.23 -5.84
C SER A 63 0.71 19.81 -6.96
N LEU A 64 -0.27 18.97 -6.62
CA LEU A 64 -1.35 18.55 -7.51
C LEU A 64 -2.58 19.47 -7.48
N GLY A 65 -2.55 20.55 -6.69
CA GLY A 65 -3.71 21.43 -6.52
C GLY A 65 -4.86 20.80 -5.72
N ILE A 66 -4.60 19.73 -4.98
CA ILE A 66 -5.61 19.07 -4.12
C ILE A 66 -5.56 19.75 -2.75
N HIS A 67 -6.62 20.49 -2.42
CA HIS A 67 -6.69 21.29 -1.19
C HIS A 67 -7.53 20.63 -0.09
N SER A 68 -8.34 19.62 -0.43
CA SER A 68 -9.17 18.92 0.55
C SER A 68 -8.42 17.72 1.13
N VAL A 69 -7.88 17.88 2.33
CA VAL A 69 -7.13 16.83 3.04
C VAL A 69 -7.71 16.65 4.44
N LEU A 70 -8.28 15.48 4.69
CA LEU A 70 -8.89 15.09 5.96
C LEU A 70 -7.87 14.41 6.86
N LYS A 71 -7.80 14.86 8.11
CA LYS A 71 -6.99 14.25 9.17
C LYS A 71 -7.73 13.05 9.78
N LEU A 72 -7.95 12.03 8.97
CA LEU A 72 -8.75 10.88 9.34
C LEU A 72 -8.17 9.62 8.71
N GLY A 73 -8.06 8.55 9.48
CA GLY A 73 -7.51 7.27 9.04
C GLY A 73 -8.39 6.09 9.44
N GLY A 74 -8.02 4.88 9.01
CA GLY A 74 -8.71 3.65 9.37
C GLY A 74 -10.11 3.51 8.76
N ALA A 75 -10.91 2.60 9.33
CA ALA A 75 -12.28 2.34 8.88
C ALA A 75 -13.18 3.58 8.97
N GLN A 76 -12.93 4.46 9.94
CA GLN A 76 -13.68 5.70 10.14
C GLN A 76 -13.55 6.63 8.93
N ALA A 77 -12.36 6.70 8.31
CA ALA A 77 -12.14 7.51 7.12
C ALA A 77 -12.97 7.01 5.95
N ILE A 78 -13.03 5.68 5.78
CA ILE A 78 -13.82 5.05 4.72
C ILE A 78 -15.31 5.31 4.93
N ALA A 79 -15.80 5.14 6.17
CA ALA A 79 -17.19 5.42 6.50
C ALA A 79 -17.55 6.91 6.29
N ALA A 80 -16.68 7.82 6.74
CA ALA A 80 -16.91 9.25 6.56
C ALA A 80 -16.94 9.67 5.07
N LEU A 81 -16.09 9.09 4.23
CA LEU A 81 -16.12 9.34 2.79
C LEU A 81 -17.34 8.71 2.10
N ALA A 82 -17.79 7.53 2.57
CA ALA A 82 -18.91 6.81 1.99
C ALA A 82 -20.26 7.48 2.29
N TYR A 83 -20.47 7.90 3.53
CA TYR A 83 -21.75 8.50 3.95
C TYR A 83 -21.76 10.02 3.87
N GLY A 84 -20.60 10.64 4.04
CA GLY A 84 -20.48 12.08 4.26
C GLY A 84 -20.86 12.48 5.70
N SER A 85 -20.65 13.74 6.02
CA SER A 85 -21.07 14.39 7.25
C SER A 85 -21.28 15.88 6.97
N GLU A 86 -21.64 16.66 7.98
CA GLU A 86 -21.75 18.12 7.85
C GLU A 86 -20.46 18.78 7.29
N THR A 87 -19.30 18.23 7.63
CA THR A 87 -17.98 18.77 7.25
C THR A 87 -17.24 17.94 6.22
N ILE A 88 -17.63 16.69 6.00
CA ILE A 88 -16.96 15.78 5.07
C ILE A 88 -17.91 15.46 3.92
N PRO A 89 -17.56 15.83 2.67
CA PRO A 89 -18.41 15.55 1.53
C PRO A 89 -18.44 14.04 1.23
N LYS A 90 -19.64 13.52 0.96
CA LYS A 90 -19.81 12.18 0.39
C LYS A 90 -19.10 12.10 -0.95
N VAL A 91 -18.42 10.97 -1.19
CA VAL A 91 -17.75 10.70 -2.47
C VAL A 91 -18.49 9.62 -3.27
N ASP A 92 -18.24 9.58 -4.58
CA ASP A 92 -18.85 8.61 -5.48
C ASP A 92 -18.01 7.32 -5.56
N LYS A 93 -16.70 7.44 -5.34
CA LYS A 93 -15.78 6.30 -5.33
C LYS A 93 -14.58 6.56 -4.40
N ILE A 94 -14.12 5.50 -3.72
CA ILE A 94 -12.97 5.52 -2.83
C ILE A 94 -11.85 4.69 -3.48
N PHE A 95 -10.65 5.28 -3.53
CA PHE A 95 -9.43 4.63 -4.00
C PHE A 95 -8.37 4.67 -2.91
N GLY A 96 -7.47 3.73 -2.93
CA GLY A 96 -6.27 3.73 -2.11
C GLY A 96 -6.08 2.45 -1.32
N PRO A 97 -4.83 2.05 -1.12
CA PRO A 97 -4.47 0.89 -0.31
C PRO A 97 -4.69 1.19 1.18
N GLY A 98 -4.82 0.16 1.98
CA GLY A 98 -4.93 0.29 3.43
C GLY A 98 -4.68 -1.04 4.12
N ASN A 99 -4.64 -1.02 5.44
CA ASN A 99 -4.56 -2.24 6.24
C ASN A 99 -5.88 -3.03 6.17
N GLN A 100 -5.92 -4.22 6.78
CA GLN A 100 -7.09 -5.09 6.81
C GLN A 100 -8.39 -4.38 7.26
N TYR A 101 -8.32 -3.44 8.22
CA TYR A 101 -9.50 -2.69 8.68
C TYR A 101 -10.05 -1.75 7.60
N VAL A 102 -9.16 -1.10 6.86
CA VAL A 102 -9.54 -0.22 5.74
C VAL A 102 -10.12 -1.05 4.60
N THR A 103 -9.49 -2.17 4.25
CA THR A 103 -9.97 -3.08 3.21
C THR A 103 -11.32 -3.66 3.56
N THR A 104 -11.50 -4.16 4.78
CA THR A 104 -12.80 -4.69 5.25
C THR A 104 -13.88 -3.60 5.24
N ALA A 105 -13.55 -2.39 5.71
CA ALA A 105 -14.51 -1.28 5.68
C ALA A 105 -14.94 -0.92 4.24
N LYS A 106 -14.01 -0.90 3.28
CA LYS A 106 -14.31 -0.70 1.86
C LYS A 106 -15.24 -1.78 1.33
N GLN A 107 -14.97 -3.05 1.63
CA GLN A 107 -15.81 -4.17 1.21
C GLN A 107 -17.22 -4.09 1.79
N LEU A 108 -17.34 -3.83 3.10
CA LEU A 108 -18.64 -3.69 3.76
C LEU A 108 -19.47 -2.54 3.19
N LEU A 109 -18.82 -1.44 2.83
CA LEU A 109 -19.46 -0.24 2.30
C LEU A 109 -19.55 -0.20 0.77
N SER A 110 -19.16 -1.28 0.08
CA SER A 110 -19.17 -1.34 -1.39
C SER A 110 -20.56 -1.21 -2.01
N LYS A 111 -21.62 -1.43 -1.23
CA LYS A 111 -23.01 -1.20 -1.64
C LYS A 111 -23.41 0.28 -1.59
N GLU A 112 -22.75 1.07 -0.76
CA GLU A 112 -23.05 2.49 -0.52
C GLU A 112 -22.18 3.43 -1.37
N VAL A 113 -20.94 3.01 -1.64
CA VAL A 113 -19.94 3.76 -2.39
C VAL A 113 -19.11 2.81 -3.25
N SER A 114 -18.82 3.19 -4.47
CA SER A 114 -17.91 2.40 -5.30
C SER A 114 -16.50 2.38 -4.70
N ILE A 115 -15.82 1.25 -4.83
CA ILE A 115 -14.43 1.09 -4.36
C ILE A 115 -13.52 0.66 -5.51
N ASP A 116 -12.22 0.80 -5.34
CA ASP A 116 -11.21 0.10 -6.16
C ASP A 116 -11.17 -1.39 -5.79
N MET A 117 -10.31 -2.14 -6.46
CA MET A 117 -10.16 -3.58 -6.17
C MET A 117 -9.70 -3.75 -4.71
N PRO A 118 -10.40 -4.58 -3.90
CA PRO A 118 -9.92 -4.91 -2.57
C PRO A 118 -8.55 -5.59 -2.68
N ALA A 119 -7.56 -5.01 -2.02
CA ALA A 119 -6.21 -5.57 -1.95
C ALA A 119 -5.99 -6.15 -0.56
N GLY A 120 -5.54 -7.38 -0.50
CA GLY A 120 -5.04 -8.02 0.71
C GLY A 120 -3.60 -7.61 1.03
N PRO A 121 -2.96 -8.29 1.99
CA PRO A 121 -1.53 -8.20 2.20
C PRO A 121 -0.78 -8.48 0.90
N SER A 122 0.32 -7.78 0.68
CA SER A 122 1.12 -7.99 -0.53
C SER A 122 2.01 -9.23 -0.37
N GLU A 123 2.09 -10.02 -1.43
CA GLU A 123 2.88 -11.23 -1.51
C GLU A 123 3.85 -11.12 -2.70
N VAL A 124 5.03 -11.66 -2.54
CA VAL A 124 6.03 -11.75 -3.62
C VAL A 124 6.54 -13.18 -3.74
N MET A 125 6.55 -13.70 -4.96
CA MET A 125 7.24 -14.93 -5.31
C MET A 125 8.36 -14.60 -6.30
N VAL A 126 9.58 -14.96 -5.97
CA VAL A 126 10.75 -14.84 -6.86
C VAL A 126 11.14 -16.24 -7.34
N ILE A 127 11.18 -16.42 -8.66
CA ILE A 127 11.67 -17.66 -9.27
C ILE A 127 13.11 -17.39 -9.74
N ALA A 128 14.05 -18.15 -9.22
CA ALA A 128 15.47 -17.99 -9.49
C ALA A 128 16.11 -19.29 -10.00
N ASP A 129 17.01 -19.18 -10.96
CA ASP A 129 17.84 -20.23 -11.48
C ASP A 129 19.32 -20.02 -11.13
N GLU A 130 20.22 -20.82 -11.69
CA GLU A 130 21.63 -20.77 -11.42
C GLU A 130 22.33 -19.52 -12.01
N GLU A 131 21.71 -18.85 -12.98
CA GLU A 131 22.21 -17.60 -13.58
C GLU A 131 21.76 -16.36 -12.79
N SER A 132 20.83 -16.52 -11.87
CA SER A 132 20.26 -15.44 -11.08
C SER A 132 21.27 -14.93 -10.04
N LYS A 133 21.36 -13.59 -9.92
CA LYS A 133 22.21 -12.97 -8.89
C LYS A 133 21.52 -13.00 -7.53
N ALA A 134 22.09 -13.73 -6.60
CA ALA A 134 21.54 -13.90 -5.24
C ALA A 134 21.26 -12.57 -4.53
N SER A 135 22.11 -11.54 -4.72
CA SER A 135 21.94 -10.22 -4.12
C SER A 135 20.69 -9.49 -4.63
N PHE A 136 20.30 -9.66 -5.89
CA PHE A 136 19.09 -9.05 -6.44
C PHE A 136 17.86 -9.80 -5.97
N VAL A 137 17.89 -11.12 -5.98
CA VAL A 137 16.82 -11.96 -5.45
C VAL A 137 16.56 -11.64 -3.98
N ALA A 138 17.60 -11.51 -3.17
CA ALA A 138 17.50 -11.13 -1.77
C ALA A 138 16.87 -9.74 -1.60
N ALA A 139 17.28 -8.75 -2.42
CA ALA A 139 16.74 -7.40 -2.38
C ALA A 139 15.24 -7.38 -2.71
N ASP A 140 14.78 -8.14 -3.70
CA ASP A 140 13.38 -8.23 -4.07
C ASP A 140 12.53 -8.84 -2.94
N LEU A 141 12.99 -9.92 -2.33
CA LEU A 141 12.31 -10.56 -1.19
C LEU A 141 12.24 -9.61 0.01
N ILE A 142 13.34 -8.95 0.35
CA ILE A 142 13.42 -8.02 1.48
C ILE A 142 12.53 -6.81 1.24
N SER A 143 12.49 -6.27 0.02
CA SER A 143 11.66 -5.10 -0.31
C SER A 143 10.19 -5.33 0.01
N GLN A 144 9.69 -6.55 -0.21
CA GLN A 144 8.32 -6.91 0.16
C GLN A 144 8.19 -7.18 1.66
N ALA A 145 9.17 -7.81 2.29
CA ALA A 145 9.17 -8.11 3.72
C ALA A 145 9.09 -6.85 4.60
N GLU A 146 9.62 -5.72 4.15
CA GLU A 146 9.54 -4.43 4.84
C GLU A 146 8.12 -3.84 4.92
N HIS A 147 7.18 -4.29 4.10
CA HIS A 147 5.83 -3.72 4.05
C HIS A 147 5.01 -4.01 5.31
N GLY A 148 5.15 -5.16 5.93
CA GLY A 148 4.43 -5.49 7.16
C GLY A 148 4.55 -6.96 7.57
N ASN A 149 4.14 -7.25 8.80
CA ASN A 149 4.18 -8.60 9.38
C ASN A 149 3.21 -9.59 8.70
N ASP A 150 2.28 -9.07 7.91
CA ASP A 150 1.28 -9.81 7.14
C ASP A 150 1.67 -9.99 5.67
N SER A 151 2.89 -9.57 5.28
CA SER A 151 3.45 -9.83 3.96
C SER A 151 4.01 -11.26 3.89
N GLN A 152 3.92 -11.87 2.70
CA GLN A 152 4.56 -13.15 2.41
C GLN A 152 5.60 -13.00 1.31
N VAL A 153 6.72 -13.71 1.46
CA VAL A 153 7.79 -13.76 0.45
C VAL A 153 8.19 -15.21 0.22
N VAL A 154 8.26 -15.62 -1.04
CA VAL A 154 8.57 -17.00 -1.42
C VAL A 154 9.68 -17.00 -2.46
N LEU A 155 10.73 -17.79 -2.22
CA LEU A 155 11.75 -18.12 -3.22
C LEU A 155 11.48 -19.51 -3.78
N VAL A 156 11.42 -19.61 -5.09
CA VAL A 156 11.34 -20.89 -5.81
C VAL A 156 12.62 -21.08 -6.63
N THR A 157 13.36 -22.12 -6.34
CA THR A 157 14.58 -22.46 -7.08
C THR A 157 14.79 -23.97 -7.15
N LYS A 158 15.49 -24.42 -8.20
CA LYS A 158 15.90 -25.82 -8.35
C LYS A 158 17.30 -26.08 -7.74
N SER A 159 18.02 -25.05 -7.34
CA SER A 159 19.39 -25.12 -6.89
C SER A 159 19.50 -24.79 -5.42
N GLN A 160 19.91 -25.77 -4.61
CA GLN A 160 20.19 -25.55 -3.18
C GLN A 160 21.28 -24.47 -3.01
N MET A 161 22.27 -24.44 -3.89
CA MET A 161 23.35 -23.45 -3.84
C MET A 161 22.80 -22.02 -4.02
N VAL A 162 21.82 -21.83 -4.90
CA VAL A 162 21.15 -20.52 -5.06
C VAL A 162 20.37 -20.16 -3.81
N ALA A 163 19.64 -21.10 -3.23
CA ALA A 163 18.88 -20.86 -2.00
C ALA A 163 19.81 -20.44 -0.85
N ASP A 164 20.91 -21.16 -0.65
CA ASP A 164 21.89 -20.87 0.40
C ASP A 164 22.57 -19.49 0.17
N ALA A 165 22.91 -19.17 -1.06
CA ALA A 165 23.47 -17.86 -1.42
C ALA A 165 22.48 -16.71 -1.16
N VAL A 166 21.21 -16.90 -1.49
CA VAL A 166 20.16 -15.90 -1.23
C VAL A 166 19.95 -15.70 0.27
N ILE A 167 19.95 -16.78 1.05
CA ILE A 167 19.84 -16.71 2.53
C ILE A 167 21.02 -15.91 3.12
N LEU A 168 22.22 -16.11 2.62
CA LEU A 168 23.40 -15.36 3.07
C LEU A 168 23.25 -13.87 2.75
N GLU A 169 22.86 -13.55 1.53
CA GLU A 169 22.64 -12.17 1.07
C GLU A 169 21.52 -11.48 1.88
N ILE A 170 20.43 -12.19 2.19
CA ILE A 170 19.36 -11.65 3.04
C ILE A 170 19.94 -11.24 4.40
N LYS A 171 20.75 -12.08 5.04
CA LYS A 171 21.36 -11.78 6.35
C LYS A 171 22.26 -10.53 6.27
N GLU A 172 23.05 -10.40 5.22
CA GLU A 172 23.95 -9.25 5.03
C GLU A 172 23.16 -7.95 4.76
N GLN A 173 22.15 -8.01 3.91
CA GLN A 173 21.36 -6.83 3.54
C GLN A 173 20.45 -6.38 4.67
N LEU A 174 19.86 -7.28 5.46
CA LEU A 174 19.01 -6.97 6.62
C LEU A 174 19.72 -6.06 7.64
N VAL A 175 21.02 -6.24 7.84
CA VAL A 175 21.79 -5.43 8.80
C VAL A 175 21.80 -3.94 8.42
N GLN A 176 21.71 -3.64 7.12
CA GLN A 176 21.77 -2.28 6.59
C GLN A 176 20.40 -1.59 6.52
N LEU A 177 19.33 -2.32 6.79
CA LEU A 177 17.98 -1.78 6.62
C LEU A 177 17.49 -0.96 7.83
N PRO A 178 16.87 0.21 7.59
CA PRO A 178 16.26 1.00 8.66
C PRO A 178 15.11 0.27 9.39
N ARG A 179 14.43 -0.67 8.70
CA ARG A 179 13.26 -1.42 9.19
C ARG A 179 13.55 -2.92 9.35
N LYS A 180 14.78 -3.26 9.69
CA LYS A 180 15.24 -4.65 9.87
C LYS A 180 14.34 -5.50 10.77
N ASP A 181 13.79 -4.90 11.84
CA ASP A 181 12.94 -5.63 12.80
C ASP A 181 11.66 -6.18 12.18
N MET A 182 11.08 -5.47 11.19
CA MET A 182 9.90 -5.93 10.44
C MET A 182 10.26 -7.08 9.50
N ALA A 183 11.33 -6.94 8.75
CA ALA A 183 11.78 -7.95 7.80
C ALA A 183 12.31 -9.22 8.50
N CYS A 184 12.94 -9.09 9.68
CA CYS A 184 13.41 -10.21 10.48
C CYS A 184 12.28 -11.12 10.97
N LEU A 185 11.11 -10.56 11.32
CA LEU A 185 9.96 -11.35 11.78
C LEU A 185 9.47 -12.33 10.72
N LEU A 186 9.48 -11.95 9.46
CA LEU A 186 9.07 -12.82 8.34
C LEU A 186 10.07 -13.92 8.04
N TYR A 187 11.37 -13.67 8.28
CA TYR A 187 12.42 -14.67 8.08
C TYR A 187 12.47 -15.71 9.20
N THR A 188 12.05 -15.37 10.42
CA THR A 188 12.07 -16.27 11.60
C THR A 188 10.78 -17.04 11.80
N SER A 189 9.68 -16.65 11.15
CA SER A 189 8.42 -17.41 11.20
C SER A 189 8.44 -18.50 10.15
N ASP A 190 8.76 -19.71 10.52
CA ASP A 190 8.45 -21.07 9.98
C ASP A 190 8.32 -21.32 8.46
N ALA A 191 8.51 -20.32 7.60
CA ALA A 191 8.48 -20.51 6.16
C ALA A 191 9.61 -21.43 5.64
N ALA A 192 10.64 -21.67 6.45
CA ALA A 192 11.75 -22.56 6.10
C ALA A 192 11.42 -24.05 6.35
N ASP A 193 10.44 -24.36 7.21
CA ASP A 193 10.05 -25.75 7.49
C ASP A 193 8.94 -26.27 6.57
N ASP A 194 8.15 -25.39 5.95
CA ASP A 194 7.11 -25.77 4.98
C ASP A 194 7.66 -26.04 3.56
N CYS A 195 8.92 -25.81 3.29
CA CYS A 195 9.59 -26.14 2.04
C CYS A 195 10.11 -27.58 1.99
N ARG A 196 9.57 -28.49 2.81
CA ARG A 196 9.76 -29.92 2.67
C ARG A 196 8.59 -30.55 1.95
N CYS A 197 8.59 -30.41 0.64
CA CYS A 197 7.86 -31.30 -0.27
C CYS A 197 8.82 -31.77 -1.35
#